data_9712a32aaf8fdfea534df3921749cc37
#
_entry.id   9712a32aaf8fdfea534df3921749cc37
#
_cell.length_a   1.000
_cell.length_b   1.000
_cell.length_c   1.000
_cell.angle_alpha   90.00
_cell.angle_beta   90.00
_cell.angle_gamma   90.00
#
_symmetry.space_group_name_H-M   'P 1'
#
loop_
_entity.id
_entity.type
_entity.pdbx_description
1 polymer ?
#
loop_
_entity_poly.entity_id
_entity_poly.type
_entity_poly.pdbx_seq_one_letter_code
_entity_poly.pdbx_strand_id
1 'polypeptide(L)'
;MPQRTYMVVDPRRDHSFRVPRPDLAVTLGTPEPCTQCHTDRDVQWDAAEISNRFPDSRADTPHFATLFSAASRGDASAQAGLVMLADDSGVPAIVRSSAMEHLTLIAGKLESGTVSRWLTDPNSLVRGAAVA
;
A
#
# COMPACT_ATOMS: atom_id res chain seq x y z
N MET A 1 1.43 -12.62 -17.29
CA MET A 1 2.37 -11.83 -16.47
C MET A 1 2.64 -10.53 -17.19
N PRO A 2 2.20 -9.40 -16.64
CA PRO A 2 2.38 -8.11 -17.30
C PRO A 2 3.85 -7.78 -17.43
N GLN A 3 4.20 -7.18 -18.57
CA GLN A 3 5.55 -6.74 -18.87
C GLN A 3 5.61 -5.22 -18.73
N ARG A 4 6.63 -4.72 -18.07
CA ARG A 4 6.95 -3.29 -17.99
C ARG A 4 8.40 -3.05 -18.39
N THR A 5 8.63 -1.97 -19.09
CA THR A 5 9.99 -1.54 -19.42
C THR A 5 10.55 -0.69 -18.29
N TYR A 6 11.64 -1.16 -17.70
CA TYR A 6 12.39 -0.45 -16.67
C TYR A 6 13.57 0.29 -17.33
N MET A 7 13.88 1.46 -16.82
CA MET A 7 15.01 2.29 -17.29
C MET A 7 15.04 2.48 -18.82
N VAL A 8 13.85 2.55 -19.43
CA VAL A 8 13.62 2.76 -20.88
C VAL A 8 14.00 1.57 -21.78
N VAL A 9 14.92 0.69 -21.35
CA VAL A 9 15.53 -0.34 -22.22
C VAL A 9 15.36 -1.79 -21.73
N ASP A 10 14.91 -2.01 -20.49
CA ASP A 10 14.88 -3.34 -19.89
C ASP A 10 13.44 -3.84 -19.71
N PRO A 11 12.91 -4.67 -20.63
CA PRO A 11 11.56 -5.22 -20.51
C PRO A 11 11.56 -6.36 -19.50
N ARG A 12 10.94 -6.15 -18.33
CA ARG A 12 10.78 -7.15 -17.28
C ARG A 12 9.34 -7.57 -17.10
N ARG A 13 9.15 -8.85 -16.79
CA ARG A 13 7.85 -9.40 -16.39
C ARG A 13 7.75 -9.39 -14.87
N ASP A 14 6.60 -8.98 -14.38
CA ASP A 14 6.30 -9.06 -12.95
C ASP A 14 6.07 -10.54 -12.57
N HIS A 15 6.96 -11.09 -11.76
CA HIS A 15 6.88 -12.45 -11.23
C HIS A 15 6.30 -12.48 -9.80
N SER A 16 5.79 -11.39 -9.28
CA SER A 16 5.20 -11.36 -7.95
C SER A 16 3.87 -12.13 -7.93
N PHE A 17 3.79 -13.10 -7.03
CA PHE A 17 2.56 -13.83 -6.73
C PHE A 17 1.87 -13.13 -5.56
N ARG A 18 0.99 -12.20 -5.87
CA ARG A 18 0.21 -11.50 -4.87
C ARG A 18 -1.21 -12.04 -4.83
N VAL A 19 -1.83 -12.01 -3.67
CA VAL A 19 -3.27 -12.23 -3.57
C VAL A 19 -3.97 -11.10 -4.32
N PRO A 20 -4.80 -11.40 -5.33
CA PRO A 20 -5.52 -10.38 -6.06
C PRO A 20 -6.43 -9.55 -5.14
N ARG A 21 -6.41 -8.25 -5.31
CA ARG A 21 -7.23 -7.28 -4.58
C ARG A 21 -7.92 -6.33 -5.55
N PRO A 22 -8.83 -6.85 -6.41
CA PRO A 22 -9.56 -6.01 -7.37
C PRO A 22 -10.50 -5.01 -6.67
N ASP A 23 -10.90 -5.26 -5.43
CA ASP A 23 -11.60 -4.30 -4.57
C ASP A 23 -10.81 -2.99 -4.40
N LEU A 24 -9.49 -3.07 -4.25
CA LEU A 24 -8.61 -1.89 -4.20
C LEU A 24 -8.47 -1.22 -5.57
N ALA A 25 -8.53 -1.98 -6.66
CA ALA A 25 -8.54 -1.40 -7.99
C ALA A 25 -9.84 -0.60 -8.24
N VAL A 26 -10.99 -1.12 -7.81
CA VAL A 26 -12.27 -0.39 -7.86
C VAL A 26 -12.23 0.90 -7.04
N THR A 27 -11.69 0.83 -5.82
CA THR A 27 -11.78 1.96 -4.87
C THR A 27 -10.65 2.96 -5.00
N LEU A 28 -9.45 2.52 -5.35
CA LEU A 28 -8.23 3.33 -5.36
C LEU A 28 -7.60 3.48 -6.75
N GLY A 29 -8.10 2.76 -7.76
CA GLY A 29 -7.50 2.73 -9.09
C GLY A 29 -6.13 2.05 -9.13
N THR A 30 -5.86 1.12 -8.20
CA THR A 30 -4.61 0.36 -8.23
C THR A 30 -4.55 -0.52 -9.46
N PRO A 31 -3.35 -0.74 -10.05
CA PRO A 31 -3.21 -1.68 -11.16
C PRO A 31 -3.68 -3.08 -10.78
N GLU A 32 -4.44 -3.70 -11.68
CA GLU A 32 -4.84 -5.10 -11.55
C GLU A 32 -4.51 -5.85 -12.84
N PRO A 33 -4.25 -7.17 -12.79
CA PRO A 33 -3.81 -7.94 -13.95
C PRO A 33 -4.94 -8.58 -14.77
N CYS A 34 -6.17 -8.65 -14.26
CA CYS A 34 -7.22 -9.49 -14.81
C CYS A 34 -7.73 -8.95 -16.15
N THR A 35 -8.01 -7.65 -16.23
CA THR A 35 -8.51 -6.99 -17.45
C THR A 35 -7.47 -6.93 -18.58
N GLN A 36 -6.21 -7.23 -18.30
CA GLN A 36 -5.20 -7.38 -19.35
C GLN A 36 -5.41 -8.64 -20.20
N CYS A 37 -6.10 -9.64 -19.66
CA CYS A 37 -6.49 -10.87 -20.39
C CYS A 37 -7.99 -10.92 -20.65
N HIS A 38 -8.81 -10.46 -19.70
CA HIS A 38 -10.28 -10.36 -19.83
C HIS A 38 -10.66 -8.99 -20.38
N THR A 39 -10.27 -8.72 -21.63
CA THR A 39 -10.39 -7.41 -22.26
C THR A 39 -11.85 -6.97 -22.54
N ASP A 40 -12.79 -7.90 -22.43
CA ASP A 40 -14.24 -7.68 -22.54
C ASP A 40 -14.90 -7.41 -21.18
N ARG A 41 -14.13 -7.35 -20.10
CA ARG A 41 -14.59 -7.15 -18.71
C ARG A 41 -13.98 -5.89 -18.11
N ASP A 42 -14.60 -5.44 -17.02
CA ASP A 42 -14.15 -4.31 -16.24
C ASP A 42 -13.66 -4.75 -14.85
N VAL A 43 -13.07 -3.83 -14.12
CA VAL A 43 -12.54 -4.08 -12.78
C VAL A 43 -13.65 -4.42 -11.76
N GLN A 44 -14.88 -3.98 -11.98
CA GLN A 44 -16.03 -4.32 -11.14
C GLN A 44 -16.39 -5.81 -11.28
N TRP A 45 -16.30 -6.33 -12.52
CA TRP A 45 -16.48 -7.77 -12.75
C TRP A 45 -15.40 -8.58 -12.02
N ASP A 46 -14.13 -8.16 -12.07
CA ASP A 46 -13.05 -8.84 -11.35
C ASP A 46 -13.31 -8.89 -9.85
N ALA A 47 -13.74 -7.78 -9.27
CA ALA A 47 -14.05 -7.71 -7.84
C ALA A 47 -15.20 -8.65 -7.46
N ALA A 48 -16.25 -8.71 -8.29
CA ALA A 48 -17.38 -9.60 -8.08
C ALA A 48 -16.97 -11.08 -8.21
N GLU A 49 -16.16 -11.45 -9.22
CA GLU A 49 -15.68 -12.81 -9.40
C GLU A 49 -14.81 -13.30 -8.24
N ILE A 50 -13.90 -12.47 -7.75
CA ILE A 50 -13.06 -12.82 -6.60
C ILE A 50 -13.92 -12.97 -5.35
N SER A 51 -14.84 -12.07 -5.10
CA SER A 51 -15.74 -12.14 -3.94
C SER A 51 -16.62 -13.40 -3.98
N ASN A 52 -17.15 -13.76 -5.15
CA ASN A 52 -18.01 -14.94 -5.32
C ASN A 52 -17.25 -16.26 -5.16
N ARG A 53 -16.01 -16.33 -5.68
CA ARG A 53 -15.21 -17.56 -5.64
C ARG A 53 -14.46 -17.74 -4.32
N PHE A 54 -14.16 -16.64 -3.65
CA PHE A 54 -13.39 -16.60 -2.42
C PHE A 54 -14.08 -15.71 -1.37
N PRO A 55 -15.24 -16.15 -0.84
CA PRO A 55 -16.04 -15.34 0.10
C PRO A 55 -15.25 -14.98 1.38
N ASP A 56 -14.30 -15.83 1.78
CA ASP A 56 -13.40 -15.58 2.92
C ASP A 56 -12.16 -14.76 2.51
N SER A 57 -12.18 -14.14 1.34
CA SER A 57 -11.07 -13.30 0.88
C SER A 57 -10.91 -12.07 1.77
N ARG A 58 -9.71 -11.45 1.69
CA ARG A 58 -9.39 -10.24 2.48
C ARG A 58 -10.02 -8.95 1.91
N ALA A 59 -11.04 -9.06 1.05
CA ALA A 59 -11.65 -7.89 0.41
C ALA A 59 -12.17 -6.86 1.42
N ASP A 60 -12.77 -7.32 2.51
CA ASP A 60 -13.30 -6.47 3.58
C ASP A 60 -12.27 -6.11 4.67
N THR A 61 -11.03 -6.57 4.51
CA THR A 61 -9.99 -6.27 5.50
C THR A 61 -9.35 -4.92 5.18
N PRO A 62 -9.26 -4.00 6.15
CA PRO A 62 -8.55 -2.74 5.96
C PRO A 62 -7.14 -2.97 5.41
N HIS A 63 -6.77 -2.19 4.39
CA HIS A 63 -5.48 -2.32 3.75
C HIS A 63 -4.73 -0.98 3.80
N PHE A 64 -3.43 -1.03 4.06
CA PHE A 64 -2.60 0.17 4.17
C PHE A 64 -2.61 1.05 2.90
N ALA A 65 -2.94 0.48 1.74
CA ALA A 65 -3.06 1.23 0.50
C ALA A 65 -4.08 2.37 0.57
N THR A 66 -5.14 2.23 1.37
CA THR A 66 -6.12 3.31 1.58
C THR A 66 -5.50 4.52 2.27
N LEU A 67 -4.68 4.29 3.30
CA LEU A 67 -3.96 5.34 4.00
C LEU A 67 -2.93 6.01 3.08
N PHE A 68 -2.18 5.21 2.33
CA PHE A 68 -1.18 5.73 1.39
C PHE A 68 -1.83 6.56 0.27
N SER A 69 -2.95 6.08 -0.28
CA SER A 69 -3.71 6.82 -1.28
C SER A 69 -4.27 8.14 -0.74
N ALA A 70 -4.81 8.14 0.49
CA ALA A 70 -5.29 9.36 1.13
C ALA A 70 -4.16 10.38 1.33
N ALA A 71 -3.04 9.94 1.89
CA ALA A 71 -1.86 10.79 2.10
C ALA A 71 -1.31 11.36 0.78
N SER A 72 -1.24 10.55 -0.28
CA SER A 72 -0.79 11.00 -1.60
C SER A 72 -1.68 12.07 -2.23
N ARG A 73 -2.94 12.18 -1.78
CA ARG A 73 -3.86 13.25 -2.14
C ARG A 73 -3.82 14.45 -1.19
N GLY A 74 -2.92 14.44 -0.20
CA GLY A 74 -2.81 15.49 0.80
C GLY A 74 -3.88 15.44 1.90
N ASP A 75 -4.56 14.30 2.08
CA ASP A 75 -5.60 14.14 3.10
C ASP A 75 -4.98 13.96 4.49
N ALA A 76 -5.01 15.02 5.28
CA ALA A 76 -4.47 15.04 6.64
C ALA A 76 -5.19 14.06 7.60
N SER A 77 -6.40 13.62 7.28
CA SER A 77 -7.13 12.66 8.13
C SER A 77 -6.42 11.28 8.20
N ALA A 78 -5.55 10.96 7.23
CA ALA A 78 -4.75 9.75 7.23
C ALA A 78 -3.64 9.73 8.29
N GLN A 79 -3.28 10.88 8.88
CA GLN A 79 -2.12 11.00 9.77
C GLN A 79 -2.16 10.01 10.94
N ALA A 80 -3.26 9.96 11.68
CA ALA A 80 -3.38 9.04 12.83
C ALA A 80 -3.22 7.57 12.42
N GLY A 81 -3.86 7.16 11.31
CA GLY A 81 -3.76 5.81 10.78
C GLY A 81 -2.33 5.46 10.32
N LEU A 82 -1.61 6.39 9.70
CA LEU A 82 -0.21 6.19 9.30
C LEU A 82 0.73 6.06 10.48
N VAL A 83 0.52 6.84 11.55
CA VAL A 83 1.29 6.70 12.81
C VAL A 83 1.05 5.32 13.42
N MET A 84 -0.21 4.89 13.53
CA MET A 84 -0.54 3.54 14.03
C MET A 84 0.10 2.44 13.17
N LEU A 85 0.07 2.58 11.85
CA LEU A 85 0.68 1.63 10.92
C LEU A 85 2.21 1.58 11.08
N ALA A 86 2.86 2.71 11.31
CA ALA A 86 4.30 2.79 11.54
C ALA A 86 4.71 2.17 12.90
N ASP A 87 3.84 2.27 13.91
CA ASP A 87 4.06 1.70 15.24
C ASP A 87 3.78 0.18 15.32
N ASP A 88 3.01 -0.39 14.38
CA ASP A 88 2.61 -1.80 14.42
C ASP A 88 3.76 -2.73 14.01
N SER A 89 4.41 -3.37 14.98
CA SER A 89 5.49 -4.33 14.75
C SER A 89 5.06 -5.62 14.04
N GLY A 90 3.76 -5.92 13.96
CA GLY A 90 3.20 -7.04 13.20
C GLY A 90 3.17 -6.78 11.69
N VAL A 91 3.34 -5.53 11.28
CA VAL A 91 3.38 -5.13 9.87
C VAL A 91 4.81 -5.18 9.33
N PRO A 92 5.03 -5.61 8.07
CA PRO A 92 6.36 -5.64 7.47
C PRO A 92 7.07 -4.28 7.54
N ALA A 93 8.36 -4.28 7.88
CA ALA A 93 9.15 -3.06 8.07
C ALA A 93 9.11 -2.10 6.87
N ILE A 94 9.05 -2.64 5.65
CA ILE A 94 8.93 -1.81 4.43
C ILE A 94 7.63 -1.02 4.41
N VAL A 95 6.51 -1.59 4.86
CA VAL A 95 5.22 -0.90 4.93
C VAL A 95 5.25 0.17 6.02
N ARG A 96 5.86 -0.13 7.16
CA ARG A 96 6.04 0.81 8.27
C ARG A 96 6.89 2.02 7.84
N SER A 97 8.00 1.77 7.16
CA SER A 97 8.87 2.82 6.60
C SER A 97 8.13 3.69 5.57
N SER A 98 7.36 3.05 4.67
CA SER A 98 6.56 3.79 3.69
C SER A 98 5.45 4.62 4.36
N ALA A 99 4.90 4.17 5.49
CA ALA A 99 3.95 4.98 6.25
C ALA A 99 4.58 6.28 6.76
N MET A 100 5.84 6.22 7.22
CA MET A 100 6.59 7.42 7.63
C MET A 100 6.86 8.36 6.46
N GLU A 101 7.25 7.85 5.29
CA GLU A 101 7.41 8.64 4.08
C GLU A 101 6.11 9.34 3.68
N HIS A 102 4.97 8.64 3.76
CA HIS A 102 3.67 9.24 3.46
C HIS A 102 3.25 10.30 4.48
N LEU A 103 3.68 10.19 5.73
CA LEU A 103 3.47 11.24 6.73
C LEU A 103 4.14 12.55 6.32
N THR A 104 5.28 12.53 5.64
CA THR A 104 5.93 13.77 5.17
C THR A 104 5.09 14.54 4.14
N LEU A 105 4.18 13.85 3.43
CA LEU A 105 3.32 14.48 2.42
C LEU A 105 2.16 15.29 3.04
N ILE A 106 1.74 14.92 4.26
CA ILE A 106 0.55 15.48 4.92
C ILE A 106 0.86 16.08 6.29
N ALA A 107 2.08 15.88 6.77
CA ALA A 107 2.37 16.12 8.17
C ALA A 107 2.24 17.58 8.55
N GLY A 108 1.32 17.76 9.45
CA GLY A 108 1.49 18.63 10.56
C GLY A 108 2.62 18.14 11.49
N LYS A 109 2.73 18.81 12.62
CA LYS A 109 3.73 18.49 13.64
C LYS A 109 3.47 17.12 14.25
N LEU A 110 4.42 16.18 14.11
CA LEU A 110 4.42 14.94 14.86
C LEU A 110 4.89 15.20 16.30
N GLU A 111 4.37 14.42 17.24
CA GLU A 111 4.85 14.45 18.64
C GLU A 111 6.28 13.91 18.69
N SER A 112 7.16 14.60 19.42
CA SER A 112 8.57 14.23 19.57
C SER A 112 8.77 12.80 20.11
N GLY A 113 7.89 12.32 20.97
CA GLY A 113 7.90 10.95 21.48
C GLY A 113 7.65 9.89 20.40
N THR A 114 6.87 10.20 19.37
CA THR A 114 6.62 9.30 18.24
C THR A 114 7.89 9.05 17.44
N VAL A 115 8.56 10.11 17.04
CA VAL A 115 9.82 10.01 16.28
C VAL A 115 10.90 9.29 17.11
N SER A 116 11.01 9.57 18.41
CA SER A 116 11.97 8.92 19.30
C SER A 116 11.79 7.40 19.36
N ARG A 117 10.54 6.90 19.35
CA ARG A 117 10.26 5.45 19.28
C ARG A 117 10.78 4.83 17.99
N TRP A 118 10.57 5.48 16.86
CA TRP A 118 11.03 4.99 15.56
C TRP A 118 12.54 4.99 15.41
N LEU A 119 13.22 5.98 15.97
CA LEU A 119 14.69 6.05 16.00
C LEU A 119 15.33 4.90 16.80
N THR A 120 14.60 4.30 17.72
CA THR A 120 15.06 3.17 18.54
C THR A 120 14.48 1.82 18.10
N ASP A 121 13.77 1.77 16.96
CA ASP A 121 13.17 0.53 16.44
C ASP A 121 14.26 -0.54 16.19
N PRO A 122 14.00 -1.82 16.48
CA PRO A 122 14.96 -2.90 16.21
C PRO A 122 15.29 -3.05 14.72
N ASN A 123 14.37 -2.67 13.83
CA ASN A 123 14.57 -2.77 12.39
C ASN A 123 15.27 -1.52 11.82
N SER A 124 16.37 -1.73 11.10
CA SER A 124 17.19 -0.64 10.54
C SER A 124 16.47 0.18 9.47
N LEU A 125 15.54 -0.44 8.73
CA LEU A 125 14.76 0.25 7.70
C LEU A 125 13.82 1.30 8.34
N VAL A 126 13.18 0.92 9.46
CA VAL A 126 12.31 1.82 10.22
C VAL A 126 13.11 2.96 10.83
N ARG A 127 14.28 2.65 11.45
CA ARG A 127 15.17 3.71 11.95
C ARG A 127 15.65 4.66 10.85
N GLY A 128 15.98 4.12 9.67
CA GLY A 128 16.40 4.92 8.53
C GLY A 128 15.31 5.89 8.05
N ALA A 129 14.06 5.41 7.95
CA ALA A 129 12.93 6.25 7.57
C ALA A 129 12.60 7.34 8.62
N ALA A 130 12.88 7.08 9.89
CA ALA A 130 12.65 8.05 10.96
C ALA A 130 13.63 9.25 10.95
N VAL A 131 14.74 9.15 10.21
CA VAL A 131 15.77 10.19 10.09
C VAL A 131 15.56 11.05 8.84
N ALA A 132 14.87 10.51 7.84
CA ALA A 132 14.63 11.17 6.54
C ALA A 132 13.55 12.24 6.62
#